data_e8dfbd0af9232fdd7ee4f7ea0aa6af47
#
_entry.id   e8dfbd0af9232fdd7ee4f7ea0aa6af47
#
_cell.length_a   1.000
_cell.length_b   1.000
_cell.length_c   1.000
_cell.angle_alpha   90.00
_cell.angle_beta   90.00
_cell.angle_gamma   90.00
#
_symmetry.space_group_name_H-M   'P 1'
#
loop_
_entity.id
_entity.type
_entity.pdbx_description
1 polymer ?
#
loop_
_entity_poly.entity_id
_entity_poly.type
_entity_poly.pdbx_seq_one_letter_code
_entity_poly.pdbx_strand_id
1 'polypeptide(L)'
;MKTHSFILPLVCALVTFAQPSRAQTVAPCTAPADLAPAELYGLWQLRLWPLGGQETAPTSTGALLFERHPEYPGSVRGNLQRTGEGNDRTAVVSGDVTNGEFNLDESADGVRMDAVWEGDVTPGGCGQEMRGVRRPAQGSPSRDTPMNFVLKKAQGGR
;
A
#
# COMPACT_ATOMS: atom_id res chain seq x y z
N MET A 1 15.66 78.30 36.58
CA MET A 1 14.89 77.62 35.52
C MET A 1 15.07 76.10 35.69
N LYS A 2 14.00 75.41 36.19
CA LYS A 2 14.05 73.90 36.38
C LYS A 2 13.12 73.32 35.33
N THR A 3 13.71 72.59 34.38
CA THR A 3 12.98 71.85 33.36
C THR A 3 12.64 70.47 33.91
N HIS A 4 11.33 70.20 34.08
CA HIS A 4 10.85 68.85 34.41
C HIS A 4 10.59 68.04 33.12
N SER A 5 11.36 66.96 32.96
CA SER A 5 11.19 65.98 31.87
C SER A 5 10.15 64.92 32.30
N PHE A 6 9.00 64.90 31.63
CA PHE A 6 7.97 63.83 31.81
C PHE A 6 8.31 62.65 30.95
N ILE A 7 8.58 61.53 31.58
CA ILE A 7 8.73 60.24 30.91
C ILE A 7 7.36 59.52 30.94
N LEU A 8 6.77 59.33 29.75
CA LEU A 8 5.52 58.59 29.57
C LEU A 8 5.83 57.12 29.40
N PRO A 9 5.29 56.19 30.23
CA PRO A 9 5.50 54.77 30.00
C PRO A 9 4.58 54.26 28.90
N LEU A 10 5.20 53.67 27.83
CA LEU A 10 4.49 52.99 26.75
C LEU A 10 4.12 51.58 27.23
N VAL A 11 2.84 51.36 27.53
CA VAL A 11 2.30 50.02 27.89
C VAL A 11 2.01 49.26 26.60
N CYS A 12 2.89 48.32 26.24
CA CYS A 12 2.64 47.37 25.15
C CYS A 12 1.69 46.25 25.63
N ALA A 13 0.44 46.33 25.25
CA ALA A 13 -0.54 45.25 25.46
C ALA A 13 -0.28 44.10 24.47
N LEU A 14 0.25 42.99 24.96
CA LEU A 14 0.40 41.72 24.20
C LEU A 14 -0.97 41.07 24.07
N VAL A 15 -1.59 41.16 22.90
CA VAL A 15 -2.82 40.44 22.56
C VAL A 15 -2.41 39.04 22.08
N THR A 16 -2.57 38.01 22.92
CA THR A 16 -2.38 36.62 22.56
C THR A 16 -3.61 36.12 21.78
N PHE A 17 -3.47 35.95 20.47
CA PHE A 17 -4.47 35.28 19.66
C PHE A 17 -4.40 33.76 19.92
N ALA A 18 -5.37 33.24 20.68
CA ALA A 18 -5.60 31.81 20.80
C ALA A 18 -6.15 31.31 19.45
N GLN A 19 -5.33 30.59 18.68
CA GLN A 19 -5.79 29.91 17.45
C GLN A 19 -6.59 28.67 17.84
N PRO A 20 -7.82 28.48 17.35
CA PRO A 20 -8.55 27.26 17.58
C PRO A 20 -7.82 26.12 16.84
N SER A 21 -7.30 25.15 17.59
CA SER A 21 -6.79 23.89 17.04
C SER A 21 -7.95 23.15 16.37
N ARG A 22 -7.98 23.14 15.03
CA ARG A 22 -8.88 22.26 14.29
C ARG A 22 -8.43 20.83 14.54
N ALA A 23 -9.18 20.09 15.34
CA ALA A 23 -9.06 18.66 15.41
C ALA A 23 -9.28 18.10 13.99
N GLN A 24 -8.25 17.53 13.39
CA GLN A 24 -8.37 16.79 12.13
C GLN A 24 -9.19 15.53 12.44
N THR A 25 -10.43 15.50 12.01
CA THR A 25 -11.22 14.27 11.99
C THR A 25 -10.54 13.32 11.03
N VAL A 26 -9.87 12.28 11.56
CA VAL A 26 -9.36 11.17 10.77
C VAL A 26 -10.57 10.53 10.09
N ALA A 27 -10.58 10.48 8.76
CA ALA A 27 -11.64 9.81 8.02
C ALA A 27 -11.73 8.36 8.48
N PRO A 28 -12.95 7.81 8.67
CA PRO A 28 -13.09 6.41 9.05
C PRO A 28 -12.45 5.51 8.00
N CYS A 29 -11.73 4.48 8.45
CA CYS A 29 -11.16 3.47 7.58
C CYS A 29 -12.26 2.71 6.83
N THR A 30 -12.09 2.48 5.52
CA THR A 30 -12.91 1.53 4.77
C THR A 30 -12.70 0.14 5.35
N ALA A 31 -13.79 -0.57 5.68
CA ALA A 31 -13.68 -1.95 6.13
C ALA A 31 -13.21 -2.84 4.96
N PRO A 32 -12.47 -3.94 5.22
CA PRO A 32 -12.00 -4.84 4.17
C PRO A 32 -13.11 -5.30 3.21
N ALA A 33 -14.30 -5.59 3.74
CA ALA A 33 -15.44 -6.06 2.95
C ALA A 33 -16.04 -4.98 2.02
N ASP A 34 -15.81 -3.72 2.31
CA ASP A 34 -16.35 -2.58 1.56
C ASP A 34 -15.32 -1.96 0.60
N LEU A 35 -14.12 -2.55 0.50
CA LEU A 35 -13.03 -2.01 -0.29
C LEU A 35 -13.38 -2.05 -1.78
N ALA A 36 -13.44 -0.88 -2.42
CA ALA A 36 -13.68 -0.79 -3.85
C ALA A 36 -12.39 -1.03 -4.65
N PRO A 37 -12.45 -1.59 -5.88
CA PRO A 37 -11.27 -1.81 -6.72
C PRO A 37 -10.41 -0.56 -6.94
N ALA A 38 -11.04 0.62 -7.02
CA ALA A 38 -10.33 1.89 -7.17
C ALA A 38 -9.41 2.24 -5.98
N GLU A 39 -9.71 1.71 -4.80
CA GLU A 39 -8.87 1.92 -3.61
C GLU A 39 -7.59 1.10 -3.65
N LEU A 40 -7.51 0.10 -4.54
CA LEU A 40 -6.29 -0.67 -4.79
C LEU A 40 -5.33 0.06 -5.75
N TYR A 41 -5.81 0.99 -6.58
CA TYR A 41 -4.95 1.63 -7.59
C TYR A 41 -3.77 2.36 -6.95
N GLY A 42 -2.64 2.31 -7.64
CA GLY A 42 -1.39 2.93 -7.24
C GLY A 42 -0.29 1.92 -6.91
N LEU A 43 0.78 2.43 -6.35
CA LEU A 43 1.99 1.67 -6.06
C LEU A 43 1.90 0.96 -4.72
N TRP A 44 2.30 -0.32 -4.71
CA TRP A 44 2.37 -1.17 -3.53
C TRP A 44 3.78 -1.73 -3.37
N GLN A 45 4.33 -1.64 -2.16
CA GLN A 45 5.58 -2.27 -1.79
C GLN A 45 5.34 -3.74 -1.45
N LEU A 46 6.18 -4.62 -1.99
CA LEU A 46 6.09 -6.05 -1.82
C LEU A 46 7.25 -6.59 -0.98
N ARG A 47 6.94 -7.54 -0.09
CA ARG A 47 7.90 -8.45 0.52
C ARG A 47 7.39 -9.88 0.40
N LEU A 48 8.30 -10.80 0.09
CA LEU A 48 8.04 -12.24 0.00
C LEU A 48 9.05 -12.98 0.89
N TRP A 49 8.57 -13.99 1.59
CA TRP A 49 9.42 -14.88 2.41
C TRP A 49 8.86 -16.29 2.41
N PRO A 50 9.71 -17.34 2.59
CA PRO A 50 9.27 -18.75 2.59
C PRO A 50 8.20 -19.01 3.65
N LEU A 51 7.36 -20.02 3.42
CA LEU A 51 6.47 -20.55 4.47
C LEU A 51 7.31 -20.99 5.66
N GLY A 52 6.93 -20.55 6.87
CA GLY A 52 7.72 -20.80 8.08
C GLY A 52 8.88 -19.83 8.32
N GLY A 53 9.20 -18.95 7.35
CA GLY A 53 10.14 -17.83 7.53
C GLY A 53 9.54 -16.62 8.23
N GLN A 54 10.26 -15.50 8.22
CA GLN A 54 9.86 -14.27 8.89
C GLN A 54 9.79 -13.11 7.90
N GLU A 55 8.78 -12.24 8.03
CA GLU A 55 8.61 -11.02 7.23
C GLU A 55 9.82 -10.07 7.34
N THR A 56 10.50 -10.06 8.48
CA THR A 56 11.69 -9.23 8.72
C THR A 56 12.94 -9.69 7.96
N ALA A 57 12.91 -10.92 7.39
CA ALA A 57 13.95 -11.49 6.56
C ALA A 57 13.39 -11.94 5.20
N PRO A 58 12.88 -10.99 4.38
CA PRO A 58 12.32 -11.34 3.08
C PRO A 58 13.41 -11.85 2.13
N THR A 59 13.10 -12.89 1.37
CA THR A 59 13.99 -13.40 0.33
C THR A 59 13.77 -12.72 -1.02
N SER A 60 12.66 -12.02 -1.17
CA SER A 60 12.39 -11.17 -2.34
C SER A 60 11.62 -9.93 -1.92
N THR A 61 11.98 -8.80 -2.51
CA THR A 61 11.28 -7.51 -2.36
C THR A 61 10.98 -6.93 -3.71
N GLY A 62 9.99 -6.03 -3.76
CA GLY A 62 9.62 -5.43 -5.03
C GLY A 62 8.47 -4.45 -4.89
N ALA A 63 7.78 -4.27 -6.00
CA ALA A 63 6.61 -3.40 -6.09
C ALA A 63 5.59 -3.93 -7.10
N LEU A 64 4.32 -3.61 -6.83
CA LEU A 64 3.22 -3.75 -7.77
C LEU A 64 2.60 -2.39 -8.02
N LEU A 65 2.36 -2.07 -9.28
CA LEU A 65 1.56 -0.92 -9.66
C LEU A 65 0.20 -1.43 -10.13
N PHE A 66 -0.85 -1.17 -9.36
CA PHE A 66 -2.21 -1.53 -9.75
C PHE A 66 -2.90 -0.38 -10.47
N GLU A 67 -3.62 -0.73 -11.51
CA GLU A 67 -4.41 0.13 -12.37
C GLU A 67 -5.79 -0.48 -12.62
N ARG A 68 -6.70 0.31 -13.18
CA ARG A 68 -8.00 -0.18 -13.61
C ARG A 68 -7.85 -1.28 -14.66
N HIS A 69 -8.56 -2.40 -14.49
CA HIS A 69 -8.64 -3.40 -15.54
C HIS A 69 -9.42 -2.84 -16.75
N PRO A 70 -8.91 -2.96 -17.99
CA PRO A 70 -9.54 -2.36 -19.17
C PRO A 70 -10.90 -2.98 -19.52
N GLU A 71 -11.07 -4.27 -19.24
CA GLU A 71 -12.25 -5.05 -19.64
C GLU A 71 -13.17 -5.40 -18.46
N TYR A 72 -12.62 -5.55 -17.25
CA TYR A 72 -13.37 -6.00 -16.06
C TYR A 72 -13.41 -4.89 -15.00
N PRO A 73 -14.56 -4.16 -14.89
CA PRO A 73 -14.66 -3.01 -13.98
C PRO A 73 -14.48 -3.34 -12.50
N GLY A 74 -14.75 -4.61 -12.11
CA GLY A 74 -14.59 -5.09 -10.73
C GLY A 74 -13.17 -5.56 -10.39
N SER A 75 -12.25 -5.55 -11.37
CA SER A 75 -10.90 -6.09 -11.22
C SER A 75 -9.84 -5.00 -11.39
N VAL A 76 -8.64 -5.33 -10.94
CA VAL A 76 -7.41 -4.56 -11.19
C VAL A 76 -6.53 -5.33 -12.16
N ARG A 77 -5.71 -4.61 -12.90
CA ARG A 77 -4.52 -5.15 -13.56
C ARG A 77 -3.30 -4.43 -13.02
N GLY A 78 -2.12 -4.95 -13.27
CA GLY A 78 -0.93 -4.26 -12.80
C GLY A 78 0.35 -4.84 -13.37
N ASN A 79 1.45 -4.22 -12.96
CA ASN A 79 2.80 -4.65 -13.28
C ASN A 79 3.54 -4.95 -11.97
N LEU A 80 4.11 -6.14 -11.91
CA LEU A 80 4.96 -6.60 -10.84
C LEU A 80 6.42 -6.47 -11.26
N GLN A 81 7.24 -5.94 -10.36
CA GLN A 81 8.69 -6.07 -10.42
C GLN A 81 9.20 -6.50 -9.04
N ARG A 82 10.01 -7.54 -8.97
CA ARG A 82 10.59 -8.03 -7.71
C ARG A 82 11.98 -8.59 -7.92
N THR A 83 12.78 -8.56 -6.86
CA THR A 83 14.07 -9.24 -6.87
C THR A 83 13.86 -10.76 -6.99
N GLY A 84 14.76 -11.42 -7.69
CA GLY A 84 14.78 -12.87 -7.88
C GLY A 84 16.18 -13.41 -7.75
N GLU A 85 16.28 -14.73 -7.65
CA GLU A 85 17.58 -15.40 -7.67
C GLU A 85 18.22 -15.21 -9.05
N GLY A 86 19.37 -14.55 -9.09
CA GLY A 86 20.14 -14.26 -10.31
C GLY A 86 19.70 -13.03 -11.10
N ASN A 87 18.40 -12.76 -11.26
CA ASN A 87 17.85 -11.61 -11.99
C ASN A 87 16.52 -11.15 -11.38
N ASP A 88 16.20 -9.89 -11.61
CA ASP A 88 14.88 -9.36 -11.29
C ASP A 88 13.79 -10.07 -12.10
N ARG A 89 12.62 -10.21 -11.47
CA ARG A 89 11.43 -10.79 -12.09
C ARG A 89 10.43 -9.68 -12.39
N THR A 90 9.90 -9.70 -13.60
CA THR A 90 8.79 -8.84 -14.03
C THR A 90 7.63 -9.71 -14.47
N ALA A 91 6.41 -9.26 -14.19
CA ALA A 91 5.19 -9.94 -14.62
C ALA A 91 4.05 -8.94 -14.76
N VAL A 92 3.06 -9.29 -15.55
CA VAL A 92 1.74 -8.68 -15.48
C VAL A 92 0.90 -9.41 -14.46
N VAL A 93 0.01 -8.69 -13.79
CA VAL A 93 -0.89 -9.25 -12.80
C VAL A 93 -2.32 -8.79 -13.07
N SER A 94 -3.29 -9.64 -12.71
CA SER A 94 -4.72 -9.33 -12.79
C SER A 94 -5.46 -10.03 -11.66
N GLY A 95 -6.44 -9.37 -11.07
CA GLY A 95 -7.20 -9.94 -9.97
C GLY A 95 -8.21 -8.99 -9.37
N ASP A 96 -8.71 -9.32 -8.18
CA ASP A 96 -9.72 -8.54 -7.49
C ASP A 96 -9.63 -8.64 -5.97
N VAL A 97 -10.45 -7.84 -5.30
CA VAL A 97 -10.79 -7.97 -3.88
C VAL A 97 -12.29 -8.10 -3.75
N THR A 98 -12.74 -9.17 -3.11
CA THR A 98 -14.15 -9.43 -2.86
C THR A 98 -14.35 -9.76 -1.38
N ASN A 99 -15.18 -9.00 -0.67
CA ASN A 99 -15.42 -9.16 0.77
C ASN A 99 -14.15 -9.17 1.63
N GLY A 100 -13.09 -8.48 1.17
CA GLY A 100 -11.79 -8.43 1.85
C GLY A 100 -10.83 -9.56 1.46
N GLU A 101 -11.27 -10.58 0.72
CA GLU A 101 -10.41 -11.60 0.14
C GLU A 101 -9.72 -11.05 -1.11
N PHE A 102 -8.41 -11.21 -1.19
CA PHE A 102 -7.56 -10.76 -2.28
C PHE A 102 -7.10 -11.94 -3.13
N ASN A 103 -7.36 -11.88 -4.44
CA ASN A 103 -6.94 -12.87 -5.42
C ASN A 103 -6.21 -12.19 -6.56
N LEU A 104 -5.06 -12.76 -7.01
CA LEU A 104 -4.27 -12.20 -8.08
C LEU A 104 -3.58 -13.31 -8.87
N ASP A 105 -3.69 -13.23 -10.19
CA ASP A 105 -2.96 -14.06 -11.15
C ASP A 105 -1.69 -13.33 -11.61
N GLU A 106 -0.60 -14.05 -11.69
CA GLU A 106 0.72 -13.56 -12.15
C GLU A 106 1.11 -14.26 -13.45
N SER A 107 1.55 -13.49 -14.44
CA SER A 107 2.03 -14.01 -15.73
C SER A 107 3.24 -13.22 -16.21
N ALA A 108 4.36 -13.89 -16.46
CA ALA A 108 5.57 -13.28 -16.97
C ALA A 108 5.47 -12.92 -18.47
N ASP A 109 4.68 -13.67 -19.23
CA ASP A 109 4.51 -13.47 -20.68
C ASP A 109 3.13 -12.84 -21.05
N GLY A 110 2.29 -12.60 -20.04
CA GLY A 110 0.94 -12.07 -20.23
C GLY A 110 -0.07 -13.07 -20.80
N VAL A 111 0.30 -14.34 -20.90
CA VAL A 111 -0.52 -15.42 -21.52
C VAL A 111 -0.71 -16.60 -20.57
N ARG A 112 0.40 -17.12 -20.01
CA ARG A 112 0.37 -18.27 -19.11
C ARG A 112 0.41 -17.81 -17.66
N MET A 113 -0.42 -18.43 -16.85
CA MET A 113 -0.40 -18.21 -15.41
C MET A 113 0.84 -18.87 -14.80
N ASP A 114 1.71 -18.08 -14.19
CA ASP A 114 2.91 -18.55 -13.51
C ASP A 114 2.70 -18.76 -12.03
N ALA A 115 1.87 -17.92 -11.41
CA ALA A 115 1.55 -18.04 -10.00
C ALA A 115 0.16 -17.45 -9.69
N VAL A 116 -0.40 -17.89 -8.57
CA VAL A 116 -1.60 -17.34 -7.96
C VAL A 116 -1.27 -16.80 -6.58
N TRP A 117 -1.92 -15.70 -6.23
CA TRP A 117 -1.80 -15.02 -4.94
C TRP A 117 -3.16 -15.04 -4.27
N GLU A 118 -3.22 -15.54 -3.07
CA GLU A 118 -4.44 -15.62 -2.28
C GLU A 118 -4.17 -15.03 -0.90
N GLY A 119 -5.05 -14.17 -0.43
CA GLY A 119 -4.87 -13.52 0.86
C GLY A 119 -6.03 -12.61 1.23
N ASP A 120 -5.77 -11.75 2.21
CA ASP A 120 -6.78 -10.87 2.77
C ASP A 120 -6.27 -9.45 2.89
N VAL A 121 -7.19 -8.50 2.80
CA VAL A 121 -6.97 -7.13 3.25
C VAL A 121 -6.89 -7.13 4.77
N THR A 122 -5.80 -6.62 5.32
CA THR A 122 -5.56 -6.64 6.77
C THR A 122 -6.61 -5.81 7.51
N PRO A 123 -7.38 -6.39 8.46
CA PRO A 123 -8.31 -5.66 9.30
C PRO A 123 -7.61 -4.51 10.05
N GLY A 124 -8.24 -3.34 10.08
CA GLY A 124 -7.64 -2.14 10.69
C GLY A 124 -6.52 -1.48 9.89
N GLY A 125 -6.10 -2.07 8.77
CA GLY A 125 -5.09 -1.52 7.86
C GLY A 125 -5.65 -0.46 6.90
N CYS A 126 -6.91 -0.09 6.99
CA CYS A 126 -7.58 0.92 6.15
C CYS A 126 -7.39 0.67 4.64
N GLY A 127 -7.40 -0.58 4.20
CA GLY A 127 -7.14 -0.94 2.80
C GLY A 127 -5.70 -0.68 2.33
N GLN A 128 -4.75 -0.43 3.25
CA GLN A 128 -3.36 -0.10 2.92
C GLN A 128 -2.42 -1.29 3.06
N GLU A 129 -2.92 -2.44 3.48
CA GLU A 129 -2.11 -3.65 3.64
C GLU A 129 -2.91 -4.89 3.24
N MET A 130 -2.26 -5.79 2.49
CA MET A 130 -2.77 -7.12 2.11
C MET A 130 -1.72 -8.16 2.45
N ARG A 131 -2.16 -9.34 2.92
CA ARG A 131 -1.31 -10.45 3.31
C ARG A 131 -1.85 -11.77 2.81
N GLY A 132 -0.96 -12.70 2.49
CA GLY A 132 -1.39 -14.02 2.06
C GLY A 132 -0.24 -14.89 1.60
N VAL A 133 -0.55 -15.77 0.66
CA VAL A 133 0.40 -16.73 0.09
C VAL A 133 0.38 -16.65 -1.43
N ARG A 134 1.57 -16.52 -2.02
CA ARG A 134 1.82 -16.71 -3.45
C ARG A 134 2.20 -18.16 -3.68
N ARG A 135 1.55 -18.84 -4.63
CA ARG A 135 1.86 -20.22 -5.03
C ARG A 135 2.11 -20.30 -6.52
N PRO A 136 3.03 -21.17 -6.99
CA PRO A 136 3.11 -21.50 -8.41
C PRO A 136 1.76 -22.00 -8.90
N ALA A 137 1.34 -21.56 -10.10
CA ALA A 137 0.13 -22.06 -10.72
C ALA A 137 0.30 -23.52 -11.13
N GLN A 138 -0.80 -24.27 -11.16
CA GLN A 138 -0.77 -25.66 -11.61
C GLN A 138 -0.31 -25.72 -13.07
N GLY A 139 0.71 -26.53 -13.35
CA GLY A 139 1.29 -26.65 -14.70
C GLY A 139 2.26 -25.53 -15.09
N SER A 140 2.52 -24.59 -14.19
CA SER A 140 3.55 -23.56 -14.41
C SER A 140 4.94 -24.22 -14.51
N PRO A 141 5.80 -23.76 -15.41
CA PRO A 141 7.20 -24.17 -15.46
C PRO A 141 8.03 -23.58 -14.31
N SER A 142 7.46 -22.69 -13.52
CA SER A 142 8.13 -22.06 -12.38
C SER A 142 8.55 -23.12 -11.36
N ARG A 143 9.80 -23.01 -10.89
CA ARG A 143 10.33 -23.82 -9.78
C ARG A 143 10.18 -23.11 -8.43
N ASP A 144 9.50 -21.97 -8.40
CA ASP A 144 9.27 -21.23 -7.17
C ASP A 144 8.49 -22.08 -6.16
N THR A 145 8.84 -21.99 -4.91
CA THR A 145 8.07 -22.58 -3.81
C THR A 145 6.98 -21.60 -3.33
N PRO A 146 5.94 -22.08 -2.64
CA PRO A 146 4.99 -21.21 -2.01
C PRO A 146 5.67 -20.24 -1.03
N MET A 147 5.25 -18.98 -1.05
CA MET A 147 5.82 -17.92 -0.23
C MET A 147 4.72 -17.09 0.41
N ASN A 148 4.92 -16.68 1.65
CA ASN A 148 4.11 -15.63 2.23
C ASN A 148 4.41 -14.30 1.56
N PHE A 149 3.42 -13.42 1.50
CA PHE A 149 3.60 -12.06 1.04
C PHE A 149 2.96 -11.03 1.98
N VAL A 150 3.48 -9.84 1.92
CA VAL A 150 2.80 -8.62 2.33
C VAL A 150 2.92 -7.57 1.23
N LEU A 151 1.81 -6.94 0.93
CA LEU A 151 1.71 -5.75 0.10
C LEU A 151 1.32 -4.58 0.99
N LYS A 152 2.10 -3.50 0.93
CA LYS A 152 1.80 -2.23 1.64
C LYS A 152 1.70 -1.11 0.63
N LYS A 153 0.57 -0.40 0.63
CA LYS A 153 0.36 0.72 -0.26
C LYS A 153 1.41 1.79 0.00
N ALA A 154 2.12 2.19 -1.05
CA ALA A 154 3.05 3.29 -0.96
C ALA A 154 2.27 4.58 -0.71
N GLN A 155 2.61 5.30 0.36
CA GLN A 155 2.04 6.63 0.56
C GLN A 155 2.60 7.54 -0.53
N GLY A 156 1.73 8.07 -1.38
CA GLY A 156 2.12 9.04 -2.40
C GLY A 156 2.74 10.23 -1.71
N GLY A 157 4.03 10.48 -1.96
CA GLY A 157 4.64 11.75 -1.60
C GLY A 157 3.85 12.87 -2.29
N ARG A 158 3.33 13.80 -1.52
CA ARG A 158 2.73 15.06 -2.00
C ARG A 158 3.83 16.00 -2.42
#